data_08d3fe5049fc8e5082f7d2386018849a
#
_entry.id   08d3fe5049fc8e5082f7d2386018849a
#
_cell.length_a   1.000
_cell.length_b   1.000
_cell.length_c   1.000
_cell.angle_alpha   90.00
_cell.angle_beta   90.00
_cell.angle_gamma   90.00
#
_symmetry.space_group_name_H-M   'P 1'
#
loop_
_entity.id
_entity.type
_entity.pdbx_description
1 polymer ?
#
loop_
_entity_poly.entity_id
_entity_poly.type
_entity_poly.pdbx_seq_one_letter_code
_entity_poly.pdbx_strand_id
1 'polypeptide(L)' 'MNDMLFRTLLKRYEATIEDSLYKIQSFNENNIIIPEHIDITGEIDKLLLIIAESEDKVAVMRKYYGKKEAKNTEYKIL' A
#
# COMPACT_ATOMS: atom_id res chain seq x y z
N MET A 1 -0.72 -8.65 -18.78
CA MET A 1 -1.90 -8.50 -17.89
C MET A 1 -2.84 -7.50 -18.54
N ASN A 2 -4.14 -7.80 -18.59
CA ASN A 2 -5.05 -6.85 -19.22
C ASN A 2 -5.35 -5.68 -18.27
N ASP A 3 -5.91 -4.61 -18.86
CA ASP A 3 -6.11 -3.36 -18.13
C ASP A 3 -7.04 -3.51 -16.93
N MET A 4 -8.10 -4.28 -17.09
CA MET A 4 -9.05 -4.41 -16.00
C MET A 4 -8.43 -5.16 -14.82
N LEU A 5 -7.68 -6.22 -15.10
CA LEU A 5 -7.00 -6.97 -14.04
C LEU A 5 -5.96 -6.10 -13.34
N PHE A 6 -5.20 -5.34 -14.13
CA PHE A 6 -4.19 -4.44 -13.57
C PHE A 6 -4.85 -3.43 -12.61
N ARG A 7 -5.91 -2.78 -13.07
CA ARG A 7 -6.60 -1.79 -12.23
C ARG A 7 -7.20 -2.41 -10.99
N THR A 8 -7.75 -3.61 -11.13
CA THR A 8 -8.37 -4.30 -9.99
C THR A 8 -7.35 -4.60 -8.92
N LEU A 9 -6.19 -5.12 -9.32
CA LEU A 9 -5.12 -5.41 -8.36
C LEU A 9 -4.55 -4.14 -7.76
N LEU A 10 -4.37 -3.11 -8.58
CA LEU A 10 -3.88 -1.83 -8.09
C LEU A 10 -4.79 -1.28 -7.01
N LYS A 11 -6.10 -1.29 -7.25
CA LYS A 11 -7.06 -0.81 -6.26
C LYS A 11 -7.05 -1.65 -5.00
N ARG A 12 -6.86 -2.95 -5.14
CA ARG A 12 -6.75 -3.83 -3.98
C ARG A 12 -5.59 -3.41 -3.10
N TYR A 13 -4.41 -3.19 -3.71
CA TYR A 13 -3.23 -2.85 -2.92
C TYR A 13 -3.32 -1.44 -2.36
N GLU A 14 -3.87 -0.51 -3.12
CA GLU A 14 -4.08 0.85 -2.62
C GLU A 14 -5.02 0.86 -1.42
N ALA A 15 -6.09 0.07 -1.48
CA ALA A 15 -7.03 -0.01 -0.37
C ALA A 15 -6.37 -0.64 0.86
N THR A 16 -5.53 -1.65 0.65
CA THR A 16 -4.82 -2.29 1.75
C THR A 16 -3.86 -1.32 2.43
N ILE A 17 -3.15 -0.51 1.63
CA ILE A 17 -2.25 0.50 2.16
C ILE A 17 -3.03 1.52 2.98
N GLU A 18 -4.12 2.02 2.40
CA GLU A 18 -4.92 3.04 3.07
C GLU A 18 -5.53 2.53 4.36
N ASP A 19 -6.04 1.30 4.34
CA ASP A 19 -6.60 0.68 5.53
C ASP A 19 -5.54 0.56 6.63
N SER A 20 -4.34 0.15 6.26
CA SER A 20 -3.25 0.01 7.22
C SER A 20 -2.81 1.36 7.78
N LEU A 21 -2.73 2.38 6.92
CA LEU A 21 -2.41 3.73 7.38
C LEU A 21 -3.45 4.26 8.35
N TYR A 22 -4.72 4.00 8.05
CA TYR A 22 -5.81 4.40 8.94
C TYR A 22 -5.66 3.73 10.31
N LYS A 23 -5.35 2.45 10.33
CA LYS A 23 -5.20 1.73 11.58
C LYS A 23 -4.02 2.25 12.40
N ILE A 24 -2.92 2.57 11.74
CA ILE A 24 -1.76 3.15 12.43
C ILE A 24 -2.14 4.50 13.03
N GLN A 25 -2.81 5.34 12.25
CA GLN A 25 -3.25 6.64 12.73
C GLN A 25 -4.17 6.50 13.93
N SER A 26 -5.05 5.50 13.91
CA SER A 26 -5.97 5.26 15.01
C SER A 26 -5.24 4.99 16.32
N PHE A 27 -4.10 4.28 16.26
CA PHE A 27 -3.32 4.06 17.47
C PHE A 27 -2.70 5.34 18.00
N ASN A 28 -2.44 6.30 17.12
CA ASN A 28 -1.82 7.56 17.53
C ASN A 28 -2.84 8.56 18.08
N GLU A 29 -4.10 8.36 17.78
CA GLU A 29 -5.14 9.28 18.25
C GLU A 29 -5.77 8.75 19.52
N ASN A 30 -6.14 9.63 20.39
CA ASN A 30 -6.52 9.27 21.75
C ASN A 30 -7.91 8.68 21.88
N ASN A 31 -8.60 8.46 20.79
CA ASN A 31 -9.98 8.03 20.84
C ASN A 31 -10.16 6.52 20.92
N ILE A 32 -9.07 5.80 20.85
CA ILE A 32 -9.14 4.35 20.87
C ILE A 32 -8.83 3.83 22.25
N ILE A 33 -9.72 2.97 22.74
CA ILE A 33 -9.47 2.25 23.97
C ILE A 33 -8.58 1.08 23.64
N ILE A 34 -7.38 1.12 24.20
CA ILE A 34 -6.39 0.07 23.92
C ILE A 34 -6.38 -0.91 25.08
N PRO A 35 -6.68 -2.19 24.83
CA PRO A 35 -6.59 -3.18 25.90
C PRO A 35 -5.19 -3.23 26.47
N GLU A 36 -5.08 -3.45 27.76
CA GLU A 36 -3.77 -3.36 28.41
C GLU A 36 -2.81 -4.46 27.99
N HIS A 37 -3.28 -5.51 27.35
CA HIS A 37 -2.44 -6.60 26.90
C HIS A 37 -1.97 -6.44 25.46
N ILE A 38 -2.35 -5.36 24.79
CA ILE A 38 -1.99 -5.23 23.39
C ILE A 38 -0.58 -4.67 23.28
N ASP A 39 0.19 -5.26 22.37
CA ASP A 39 1.52 -4.77 22.05
C ASP A 39 1.38 -3.79 20.89
N ILE A 40 1.30 -2.52 21.20
CA ILE A 40 1.05 -1.48 20.19
C ILE A 40 2.17 -1.44 19.15
N THR A 41 3.42 -1.50 19.61
CA THR A 41 4.54 -1.44 18.67
C THR A 41 4.57 -2.65 17.76
N GLY A 42 4.24 -3.82 18.29
CA GLY A 42 4.15 -5.03 17.48
C GLY A 42 3.02 -4.96 16.48
N GLU A 43 1.87 -4.40 16.87
CA GLU A 43 0.77 -4.24 15.94
C GLU A 43 1.09 -3.25 14.82
N ILE A 44 1.74 -2.15 15.16
CA ILE A 44 2.16 -1.18 14.15
C ILE A 44 3.20 -1.79 13.22
N ASP A 45 4.13 -2.57 13.76
CA ASP A 45 5.13 -3.25 12.93
C ASP A 45 4.48 -4.15 11.89
N LYS A 46 3.45 -4.90 12.29
CA LYS A 46 2.71 -5.74 11.35
C LYS A 46 2.05 -4.92 10.25
N LEU A 47 1.47 -3.78 10.62
CA LEU A 47 0.81 -2.91 9.65
C LEU A 47 1.84 -2.31 8.69
N LEU A 48 3.01 -1.94 9.18
CA LEU A 48 4.07 -1.43 8.33
C LEU A 48 4.53 -2.50 7.33
N LEU A 49 4.59 -3.75 7.74
CA LEU A 49 4.94 -4.83 6.83
C LEU A 49 3.89 -4.95 5.72
N ILE A 50 2.62 -4.88 6.08
CA ILE A 50 1.54 -4.95 5.09
C ILE A 50 1.66 -3.82 4.08
N ILE A 51 1.94 -2.61 4.55
CA ILE A 51 2.14 -1.46 3.67
C ILE A 51 3.32 -1.68 2.75
N ALA A 52 4.45 -2.11 3.32
CA ALA A 52 5.66 -2.31 2.55
C ALA A 52 5.46 -3.37 1.46
N GLU A 53 4.81 -4.47 1.80
CA GLU A 53 4.54 -5.52 0.81
C GLU A 53 3.60 -5.03 -0.27
N SER A 54 2.57 -4.28 0.11
CA SER A 54 1.59 -3.78 -0.85
C SER A 54 2.23 -2.78 -1.80
N GLU A 55 3.06 -1.87 -1.28
CA GLU A 55 3.77 -0.91 -2.11
C GLU A 55 4.74 -1.61 -3.05
N ASP A 56 5.40 -2.64 -2.58
CA ASP A 56 6.31 -3.41 -3.40
C ASP A 56 5.56 -4.09 -4.54
N LYS A 57 4.40 -4.66 -4.25
CA LYS A 57 3.57 -5.28 -5.29
C LYS A 57 3.15 -4.27 -6.34
N VAL A 58 2.77 -3.07 -5.92
CA VAL A 58 2.41 -2.01 -6.87
C VAL A 58 3.61 -1.66 -7.75
N ALA A 59 4.78 -1.52 -7.15
CA ALA A 59 5.99 -1.19 -7.89
C ALA A 59 6.33 -2.29 -8.90
N VAL A 60 6.21 -3.54 -8.49
CA VAL A 60 6.46 -4.69 -9.37
C VAL A 60 5.47 -4.70 -10.53
N MET A 61 4.20 -4.48 -10.24
CA MET A 61 3.18 -4.43 -11.27
C MET A 61 3.48 -3.34 -12.30
N ARG A 62 3.85 -2.16 -11.83
CA ARG A 62 4.15 -1.06 -12.74
C ARG A 62 5.40 -1.33 -13.55
N LYS A 63 6.39 -1.94 -12.95
CA LYS A 63 7.63 -2.23 -13.63
C LYS A 63 7.45 -3.23 -14.77
N TYR A 64 6.68 -4.28 -14.54
CA TYR A 64 6.58 -5.36 -15.51
C TYR A 64 5.33 -5.33 -16.35
N TYR A 65 4.28 -4.67 -15.90
CA TYR A 65 2.98 -4.69 -16.58
C TYR A 65 2.39 -3.31 -16.80
N GLY A 66 3.14 -2.26 -16.47
CA GLY A 66 2.68 -0.90 -16.70
C GLY A 66 2.65 -0.58 -18.18
N LYS A 67 1.83 0.38 -18.55
CA LYS A 67 1.72 0.78 -19.94
C LYS A 67 2.98 1.47 -20.39
N LYS A 68 3.42 1.12 -21.59
CA LYS A 68 4.67 1.63 -22.09
C LYS A 68 4.61 3.11 -22.42
N GLU A 69 3.47 3.60 -22.86
CA GLU A 69 3.37 5.02 -23.18
C GLU A 69 3.61 5.88 -21.96
N ALA A 70 3.30 5.39 -20.77
CA ALA A 70 3.59 6.15 -19.56
C ALA A 70 5.07 6.26 -19.34
N LYS A 71 5.84 5.27 -19.78
CA LYS A 71 7.28 5.34 -19.66
C LYS A 71 7.88 6.27 -20.65
N ASN A 72 7.26 6.38 -21.81
CA ASN A 72 7.84 7.18 -22.87
C ASN A 72 7.83 8.64 -22.56
N THR A 73 6.92 9.07 -21.76
CA THR A 73 6.93 10.46 -21.40
C THR A 73 8.07 10.77 -20.49
N GLU A 74 8.58 9.79 -19.96
CA GLU A 74 9.64 9.93 -19.17
C GLU A 74 10.83 9.74 -19.71
N TYR A 75 10.84 9.16 -20.37
CA TYR A 75 11.97 8.97 -20.73
C TYR A 75 12.32 9.84 -21.44
N LYS A 76 11.46 10.05 -21.64
CA LYS A 76 11.92 10.97 -22.21
C LYS A 76 12.13 12.00 -21.41
N ILE A 77 11.83 11.92 -20.74
CA ILE A 77 12.28 12.54 -20.09
C ILE A 77 13.12 12.77 -19.71
N LEU A 78 13.10 12.64 -19.92
CA LEU A 78 13.99 12.68 -19.94
C LEU A 78 14.54 12.94 -20.16
#